data_e313491d829eee2a9cc7c7a0ed9ecc48
#
_entry.id   e313491d829eee2a9cc7c7a0ed9ecc48
#
_cell.length_a   1.000
_cell.length_b   1.000
_cell.length_c   1.000
_cell.angle_alpha   90.00
_cell.angle_beta   90.00
_cell.angle_gamma   90.00
#
_symmetry.space_group_name_H-M   'P 1'
#
loop_
_entity.id
_entity.type
_entity.pdbx_description
1 polymer ?
#
loop_
_entity_poly.entity_id
_entity_poly.type
_entity_poly.pdbx_seq_one_letter_code
_entity_poly.pdbx_strand_id
1 'polypeptide(L)'
;MRYSCPLPLYSVSIIAHLKHRQSLIKGLNNHLCQQHGNEIETSFADLGVSYSGLSGKTAADFGSGKPFITYLNVYSSNVIDETLYQYVQIGSKEKQNVVRYGDVLFTLSSETPEEVGIGSVYLGNQEVYLNSFCFGIHVTNTQKVFSPYISYYISTTQFRKFIYPFAQGSTRFNLCKSDFEKASFKLPSLENQKQIYESLKCFSDKVAVEETILKQYYSQKQYLLRQMFI
;
A
#
# COMPACT_ATOMS: atom_id res chain seq x y z
N MET A 1 -33.01 -25.91 11.20
CA MET A 1 -32.73 -24.60 11.81
C MET A 1 -31.22 -24.46 11.95
N ARG A 2 -30.57 -23.58 11.17
CA ARG A 2 -29.15 -23.31 11.31
C ARG A 2 -29.00 -22.19 12.35
N TYR A 3 -28.53 -22.53 13.53
CA TYR A 3 -28.13 -21.55 14.53
C TYR A 3 -26.89 -20.83 14.00
N SER A 4 -27.02 -19.60 13.56
CA SER A 4 -25.90 -18.68 13.36
C SER A 4 -25.31 -18.38 14.73
N CYS A 5 -24.16 -18.97 15.05
CA CYS A 5 -23.40 -18.62 16.25
C CYS A 5 -23.02 -17.16 16.16
N PRO A 6 -23.48 -16.28 17.07
CA PRO A 6 -23.05 -14.89 17.05
C PRO A 6 -21.55 -14.85 17.29
N LEU A 7 -20.84 -14.07 16.45
CA LEU A 7 -19.41 -13.80 16.66
C LEU A 7 -19.22 -13.40 18.14
N PRO A 8 -18.32 -14.02 18.88
CA PRO A 8 -18.16 -13.75 20.29
C PRO A 8 -17.86 -12.26 20.50
N LEU A 9 -18.53 -11.63 21.45
CA LEU A 9 -18.41 -10.18 21.81
C LEU A 9 -16.95 -9.69 21.87
N TYR A 10 -16.00 -10.58 22.15
CA TYR A 10 -14.56 -10.33 22.18
C TYR A 10 -13.95 -10.04 20.80
N SER A 11 -14.44 -10.67 19.72
CA SER A 11 -13.92 -10.40 18.37
C SER A 11 -14.31 -9.00 17.90
N VAL A 12 -15.47 -8.53 18.29
CA VAL A 12 -15.94 -7.16 17.99
C VAL A 12 -15.08 -6.13 18.72
N SER A 13 -14.73 -6.37 19.99
CA SER A 13 -13.86 -5.49 20.79
C SER A 13 -12.45 -5.37 20.17
N ILE A 14 -11.87 -6.47 19.66
CA ILE A 14 -10.55 -6.43 19.05
C ILE A 14 -10.56 -5.68 17.73
N ILE A 15 -11.52 -5.97 16.88
CA ILE A 15 -11.66 -5.28 15.58
C ILE A 15 -11.83 -3.78 15.81
N ALA A 16 -12.62 -3.39 16.81
CA ALA A 16 -12.80 -1.99 17.19
C ALA A 16 -11.47 -1.36 17.67
N HIS A 17 -10.70 -2.08 18.48
CA HIS A 17 -9.41 -1.63 19.00
C HIS A 17 -8.35 -1.47 17.90
N LEU A 18 -8.28 -2.42 16.96
CA LEU A 18 -7.40 -2.35 15.80
C LEU A 18 -7.76 -1.19 14.87
N LYS A 19 -9.05 -1.00 14.57
CA LYS A 19 -9.52 0.14 13.79
C LYS A 19 -9.19 1.48 14.46
N HIS A 20 -9.34 1.57 15.78
CA HIS A 20 -8.97 2.77 16.52
C HIS A 20 -7.47 3.09 16.40
N ARG A 21 -6.60 2.09 16.53
CA ARG A 21 -5.14 2.28 16.39
C ARG A 21 -4.72 2.67 14.97
N GLN A 22 -5.30 2.05 13.95
CA GLN A 22 -5.08 2.45 12.56
C GLN A 22 -5.52 3.89 12.30
N SER A 23 -6.66 4.30 12.89
CA SER A 23 -7.13 5.69 12.84
C SER A 23 -6.16 6.66 13.53
N LEU A 24 -5.57 6.27 14.67
CA LEU A 24 -4.55 7.09 15.36
C LEU A 24 -3.28 7.25 14.52
N ILE A 25 -2.79 6.18 13.89
CA ILE A 25 -1.62 6.25 12.98
C ILE A 25 -1.93 7.17 11.80
N LYS A 26 -3.12 7.06 11.21
CA LYS A 26 -3.55 7.94 10.12
C LYS A 26 -3.65 9.41 10.56
N GLY A 27 -4.17 9.67 11.76
CA GLY A 27 -4.24 11.01 12.36
C GLY A 27 -2.85 11.59 12.60
N LEU A 28 -1.95 10.80 13.19
CA LEU A 28 -0.57 11.19 13.44
C LEU A 28 0.19 11.46 12.13
N ASN A 29 0.02 10.60 11.12
CA ASN A 29 0.59 10.78 9.79
C ASN A 29 0.17 12.12 9.17
N ASN A 30 -1.14 12.41 9.15
CA ASN A 30 -1.65 13.69 8.64
C ASN A 30 -1.05 14.88 9.41
N HIS A 31 -0.98 14.79 10.73
CA HIS A 31 -0.43 15.84 11.58
C HIS A 31 1.06 16.10 11.31
N LEU A 32 1.88 15.05 11.30
CA LEU A 32 3.32 15.16 11.06
C LEU A 32 3.62 15.70 9.65
N CYS A 33 2.91 15.22 8.63
CA CYS A 33 3.08 15.72 7.26
C CYS A 33 2.67 17.19 7.11
N GLN A 34 1.71 17.69 7.91
CA GLN A 34 1.34 19.11 7.92
C GLN A 34 2.33 19.97 8.69
N GLN A 35 2.86 19.47 9.82
CA GLN A 35 3.77 20.22 10.69
C GLN A 35 5.13 20.48 10.08
N HIS A 36 5.69 19.51 9.35
CA HIS A 36 7.07 19.57 8.84
C HIS A 36 7.21 20.25 7.48
N GLY A 37 6.16 20.91 7.02
CA GLY A 37 6.24 21.87 5.92
C GLY A 37 6.28 21.28 4.52
N ASN A 38 6.15 22.18 3.58
CA ASN A 38 6.10 21.93 2.14
C ASN A 38 7.34 22.58 1.51
N GLU A 39 8.54 22.03 1.73
CA GLU A 39 9.81 22.66 1.41
C GLU A 39 10.29 22.33 0.00
N ILE A 40 9.98 21.12 -0.50
CA ILE A 40 10.43 20.66 -1.81
C ILE A 40 9.22 20.59 -2.74
N GLU A 41 9.17 21.43 -3.76
CA GLU A 41 8.21 21.28 -4.84
C GLU A 41 8.73 20.29 -5.88
N THR A 42 7.89 19.32 -6.26
CA THR A 42 8.25 18.23 -7.16
C THR A 42 7.02 17.63 -7.83
N SER A 43 7.25 16.74 -8.79
CA SER A 43 6.22 15.92 -9.44
C SER A 43 6.70 14.46 -9.47
N PHE A 44 5.81 13.51 -9.73
CA PHE A 44 6.25 12.12 -9.91
C PHE A 44 7.14 11.95 -11.14
N ALA A 45 6.95 12.76 -12.18
CA ALA A 45 7.84 12.79 -13.34
C ALA A 45 9.26 13.27 -13.00
N ASP A 46 9.40 14.15 -12.00
CA ASP A 46 10.72 14.60 -11.51
C ASP A 46 11.39 13.59 -10.58
N LEU A 47 10.58 12.77 -9.89
CA LEU A 47 11.08 11.80 -8.94
C LEU A 47 11.61 10.53 -9.60
N GLY A 48 11.11 10.19 -10.81
CA GLY A 48 11.53 8.97 -11.45
C GLY A 48 10.91 8.69 -12.80
N VAL A 49 11.02 7.45 -13.23
CA VAL A 49 10.53 6.96 -14.52
C VAL A 49 9.36 6.02 -14.32
N SER A 50 8.23 6.31 -14.93
CA SER A 50 7.06 5.45 -14.83
C SER A 50 7.12 4.26 -15.77
N TYR A 51 6.50 3.15 -15.35
CA TYR A 51 6.39 1.92 -16.13
C TYR A 51 5.02 1.25 -15.92
N SER A 52 4.59 0.50 -16.92
CA SER A 52 3.35 -0.28 -16.84
C SER A 52 3.58 -1.64 -16.16
N GLY A 53 2.53 -2.19 -15.56
CA GLY A 53 2.52 -3.59 -15.12
C GLY A 53 2.57 -4.58 -16.29
N LEU A 54 2.36 -5.85 -15.98
CA LEU A 54 2.36 -6.97 -16.91
C LEU A 54 1.52 -6.69 -18.17
N SER A 55 2.06 -7.06 -19.32
CA SER A 55 1.38 -6.94 -20.61
C SER A 55 1.34 -8.29 -21.34
N GLY A 56 0.33 -8.50 -22.20
CA GLY A 56 0.23 -9.67 -23.06
C GLY A 56 -0.01 -11.00 -22.31
N LYS A 57 -0.50 -10.97 -21.07
CA LYS A 57 -0.81 -12.16 -20.26
C LYS A 57 -2.26 -12.59 -20.39
N THR A 58 -2.48 -13.88 -20.40
CA THR A 58 -3.80 -14.53 -20.41
C THR A 58 -4.05 -15.27 -19.10
N ALA A 59 -5.26 -15.73 -18.85
CA ALA A 59 -5.58 -16.49 -17.64
C ALA A 59 -4.71 -17.76 -17.47
N ALA A 60 -4.26 -18.37 -18.57
CA ALA A 60 -3.41 -19.57 -18.55
C ALA A 60 -1.98 -19.30 -18.05
N ASP A 61 -1.53 -18.05 -18.08
CA ASP A 61 -0.18 -17.68 -17.64
C ASP A 61 -0.05 -17.54 -16.13
N PHE A 62 -1.18 -17.50 -15.40
CA PHE A 62 -1.18 -17.27 -13.95
C PHE A 62 -1.25 -18.58 -13.15
N GLY A 63 -0.77 -18.55 -11.91
CA GLY A 63 -0.80 -19.65 -10.95
C GLY A 63 0.56 -20.27 -10.66
N SER A 64 1.57 -20.07 -11.52
CA SER A 64 2.94 -20.57 -11.31
C SER A 64 3.97 -19.70 -12.02
N GLY A 65 5.26 -19.84 -11.67
CA GLY A 65 6.37 -19.13 -12.31
C GLY A 65 6.98 -18.06 -11.42
N LYS A 66 7.07 -16.81 -11.90
CA LYS A 66 7.67 -15.68 -11.19
C LYS A 66 6.65 -14.96 -10.31
N PRO A 67 7.05 -14.43 -9.14
CA PRO A 67 6.14 -13.69 -8.27
C PRO A 67 5.70 -12.36 -8.90
N PHE A 68 4.46 -11.98 -8.67
CA PHE A 68 3.95 -10.66 -9.03
C PHE A 68 3.06 -10.05 -7.94
N ILE A 69 3.07 -8.74 -7.86
CA ILE A 69 2.25 -7.93 -6.96
C ILE A 69 0.87 -7.79 -7.58
N THR A 70 -0.16 -8.24 -6.87
CA THR A 70 -1.55 -8.14 -7.31
C THR A 70 -2.11 -6.73 -7.16
N TYR A 71 -3.18 -6.42 -7.87
CA TYR A 71 -3.95 -5.18 -7.66
C TYR A 71 -4.35 -5.01 -6.20
N LEU A 72 -4.86 -6.07 -5.58
CA LEU A 72 -5.34 -6.03 -4.19
C LEU A 72 -4.21 -5.75 -3.20
N ASN A 73 -3.00 -6.24 -3.44
CA ASN A 73 -1.84 -5.96 -2.60
C ASN A 73 -1.46 -4.46 -2.65
N VAL A 74 -1.46 -3.85 -3.85
CA VAL A 74 -1.26 -2.39 -4.00
C VAL A 74 -2.37 -1.58 -3.33
N TYR A 75 -3.62 -2.06 -3.43
CA TYR A 75 -4.79 -1.36 -2.91
C TYR A 75 -4.90 -1.40 -1.39
N SER A 76 -4.54 -2.51 -0.76
CA SER A 76 -4.86 -2.78 0.65
C SER A 76 -3.80 -2.31 1.66
N SER A 77 -2.59 -1.99 1.21
CA SER A 77 -1.46 -1.70 2.08
C SER A 77 -0.59 -0.56 1.55
N ASN A 78 -0.03 0.25 2.44
CA ASN A 78 0.90 1.33 2.06
C ASN A 78 2.29 0.81 1.67
N VAL A 79 2.64 -0.38 2.13
CA VAL A 79 3.86 -1.12 1.78
C VAL A 79 3.42 -2.49 1.27
N ILE A 80 4.01 -2.95 0.19
CA ILE A 80 3.70 -4.25 -0.39
C ILE A 80 3.98 -5.38 0.60
N ASP A 81 2.99 -6.23 0.80
CA ASP A 81 3.09 -7.43 1.62
C ASP A 81 3.60 -8.60 0.75
N GLU A 82 4.82 -9.04 1.01
CA GLU A 82 5.48 -10.12 0.24
C GLU A 82 4.79 -11.48 0.42
N THR A 83 3.99 -11.65 1.47
CA THR A 83 3.22 -12.89 1.71
C THR A 83 2.00 -13.04 0.80
N LEU A 84 1.58 -11.94 0.13
CA LEU A 84 0.41 -11.87 -0.75
C LEU A 84 0.76 -11.95 -2.25
N TYR A 85 1.99 -12.33 -2.59
CA TYR A 85 2.36 -12.53 -3.99
C TYR A 85 1.55 -13.65 -4.63
N GLN A 86 1.23 -13.44 -5.89
CA GLN A 86 0.79 -14.49 -6.79
C GLN A 86 1.88 -14.74 -7.85
N TYR A 87 1.65 -15.73 -8.71
CA TYR A 87 2.68 -16.20 -9.64
C TYR A 87 2.21 -16.11 -11.08
N VAL A 88 3.14 -15.79 -11.99
CA VAL A 88 2.89 -15.65 -13.42
C VAL A 88 4.04 -16.25 -14.24
N GLN A 89 3.71 -16.92 -15.32
CA GLN A 89 4.69 -17.43 -16.28
C GLN A 89 5.28 -16.27 -17.08
N ILE A 90 6.62 -16.16 -17.08
CA ILE A 90 7.36 -15.20 -17.90
C ILE A 90 8.26 -15.98 -18.86
N GLY A 91 8.02 -15.82 -20.15
CA GLY A 91 8.81 -16.48 -21.18
C GLY A 91 10.26 -15.93 -21.26
N SER A 92 11.22 -16.78 -21.61
CA SER A 92 12.65 -16.42 -21.64
C SER A 92 13.01 -15.27 -22.59
N LYS A 93 12.18 -15.02 -23.61
CA LYS A 93 12.34 -13.91 -24.57
C LYS A 93 11.41 -12.73 -24.29
N GLU A 94 10.58 -12.84 -23.28
CA GLU A 94 9.58 -11.85 -22.93
C GLU A 94 10.21 -10.71 -22.11
N LYS A 95 9.93 -9.47 -22.51
CA LYS A 95 10.37 -8.27 -21.78
C LYS A 95 9.21 -7.73 -20.96
N GLN A 96 9.33 -7.80 -19.66
CA GLN A 96 8.38 -7.24 -18.70
C GLN A 96 9.12 -6.29 -17.75
N ASN A 97 8.42 -5.28 -17.25
CA ASN A 97 8.98 -4.38 -16.26
C ASN A 97 9.07 -5.08 -14.90
N VAL A 98 10.19 -4.94 -14.24
CA VAL A 98 10.46 -5.50 -12.91
C VAL A 98 10.33 -4.40 -11.86
N VAL A 99 9.63 -4.68 -10.77
CA VAL A 99 9.53 -3.78 -9.63
C VAL A 99 10.82 -3.83 -8.82
N ARG A 100 11.31 -2.68 -8.35
CA ARG A 100 12.56 -2.54 -7.60
C ARG A 100 12.31 -1.90 -6.25
N TYR A 101 13.22 -2.13 -5.32
CA TYR A 101 13.19 -1.47 -4.01
C TYR A 101 13.01 0.05 -4.17
N GLY A 102 12.07 0.61 -3.43
CA GLY A 102 11.76 2.04 -3.43
C GLY A 102 10.78 2.47 -4.52
N ASP A 103 10.30 1.57 -5.38
CA ASP A 103 9.29 1.90 -6.37
C ASP A 103 7.97 2.28 -5.72
N VAL A 104 7.34 3.31 -6.27
CA VAL A 104 5.98 3.72 -5.89
C VAL A 104 5.00 3.15 -6.90
N LEU A 105 4.03 2.40 -6.41
CA LEU A 105 3.05 1.68 -7.22
C LEU A 105 1.67 2.30 -7.05
N PHE A 106 0.88 2.40 -8.11
CA PHE A 106 -0.46 2.96 -8.08
C PHE A 106 -1.46 2.09 -8.86
N THR A 107 -2.69 2.03 -8.37
CA THR A 107 -3.81 1.45 -9.11
C THR A 107 -4.26 2.40 -10.21
N LEU A 108 -4.60 1.86 -11.40
CA LEU A 108 -5.06 2.67 -12.53
C LEU A 108 -6.55 2.97 -12.51
N SER A 109 -7.36 2.11 -11.90
CA SER A 109 -8.81 2.26 -11.93
C SER A 109 -9.47 1.82 -10.64
N SER A 110 -10.65 2.39 -10.33
CA SER A 110 -11.49 2.00 -9.21
C SER A 110 -12.98 2.16 -9.55
N GLU A 111 -13.86 1.66 -8.69
CA GLU A 111 -15.31 1.84 -8.79
C GLU A 111 -15.75 3.22 -8.29
N THR A 112 -14.96 3.86 -7.44
CA THR A 112 -15.24 5.20 -6.90
C THR A 112 -14.08 6.16 -7.21
N PRO A 113 -14.35 7.45 -7.43
CA PRO A 113 -13.29 8.42 -7.73
C PRO A 113 -12.35 8.65 -6.55
N GLU A 114 -12.84 8.48 -5.31
CA GLU A 114 -12.06 8.61 -4.08
C GLU A 114 -10.97 7.54 -3.96
N GLU A 115 -11.15 6.38 -4.62
CA GLU A 115 -10.23 5.25 -4.54
C GLU A 115 -9.28 5.14 -5.73
N VAL A 116 -9.44 5.99 -6.75
CA VAL A 116 -8.51 6.01 -7.88
C VAL A 116 -7.11 6.36 -7.43
N GLY A 117 -6.11 5.66 -7.96
CA GLY A 117 -4.71 5.92 -7.65
C GLY A 117 -4.36 5.67 -6.19
N ILE A 118 -4.99 4.69 -5.54
CA ILE A 118 -4.46 4.16 -4.29
C ILE A 118 -3.10 3.55 -4.60
N GLY A 119 -2.14 3.82 -3.73
CA GLY A 119 -0.76 3.44 -3.97
C GLY A 119 -0.10 2.74 -2.80
N SER A 120 1.02 2.11 -3.12
CA SER A 120 1.87 1.38 -2.20
C SER A 120 3.33 1.56 -2.59
N VAL A 121 4.26 1.32 -1.66
CA VAL A 121 5.69 1.33 -1.93
C VAL A 121 6.26 -0.06 -1.81
N TYR A 122 7.10 -0.47 -2.75
CA TYR A 122 7.81 -1.72 -2.67
C TYR A 122 9.14 -1.56 -1.90
N LEU A 123 9.28 -2.26 -0.80
CA LEU A 123 10.48 -2.25 0.05
C LEU A 123 11.16 -3.63 0.14
N GLY A 124 10.76 -4.58 -0.72
CA GLY A 124 11.36 -5.90 -0.81
C GLY A 124 12.61 -5.94 -1.69
N ASN A 125 13.33 -7.06 -1.66
CA ASN A 125 14.57 -7.26 -2.39
C ASN A 125 14.47 -8.32 -3.51
N GLN A 126 13.28 -8.87 -3.74
CA GLN A 126 13.05 -9.89 -4.76
C GLN A 126 12.74 -9.26 -6.12
N GLU A 127 13.11 -9.96 -7.19
CA GLU A 127 12.62 -9.66 -8.53
C GLU A 127 11.13 -10.02 -8.59
N VAL A 128 10.29 -9.02 -8.76
CA VAL A 128 8.83 -9.17 -8.77
C VAL A 128 8.20 -8.32 -9.86
N TYR A 129 7.09 -8.79 -10.43
CA TYR A 129 6.36 -8.10 -11.48
C TYR A 129 5.12 -7.39 -10.90
N LEU A 130 4.48 -6.54 -11.69
CA LEU A 130 3.33 -5.75 -11.24
C LEU A 130 2.10 -6.11 -12.06
N ASN A 131 0.93 -6.16 -11.42
CA ASN A 131 -0.35 -6.40 -12.09
C ASN A 131 -0.62 -5.38 -13.21
N SER A 132 -1.25 -5.80 -14.30
CA SER A 132 -1.55 -4.97 -15.47
C SER A 132 -2.49 -3.78 -15.21
N PHE A 133 -3.29 -3.83 -14.15
CA PHE A 133 -4.16 -2.73 -13.71
C PHE A 133 -3.47 -1.75 -12.75
N CYS A 134 -2.16 -1.86 -12.63
CA CYS A 134 -1.31 -0.97 -11.85
C CYS A 134 -0.18 -0.43 -12.72
N PHE A 135 0.44 0.65 -12.28
CA PHE A 135 1.69 1.15 -12.84
C PHE A 135 2.66 1.47 -11.69
N GLY A 136 3.93 1.50 -12.00
CA GLY A 136 4.97 1.84 -11.04
C GLY A 136 5.78 3.04 -11.50
N ILE A 137 6.49 3.64 -10.56
CA ILE A 137 7.46 4.71 -10.77
C ILE A 137 8.77 4.26 -10.14
N HIS A 138 9.79 4.01 -10.97
CA HIS A 138 11.15 3.80 -10.50
C HIS A 138 11.69 5.12 -9.96
N VAL A 139 11.82 5.22 -8.65
CA VAL A 139 12.36 6.42 -8.01
C VAL A 139 13.87 6.48 -8.25
N THR A 140 14.31 7.48 -9.00
CA THR A 140 15.72 7.72 -9.33
C THR A 140 16.29 8.94 -8.60
N ASN A 141 15.45 9.90 -8.21
CA ASN A 141 15.86 11.12 -7.54
C ASN A 141 15.85 10.97 -6.02
N THR A 142 16.81 10.24 -5.48
CA THR A 142 16.97 10.02 -4.03
C THR A 142 17.45 11.24 -3.25
N GLN A 143 17.81 12.33 -3.95
CA GLN A 143 18.16 13.60 -3.31
C GLN A 143 16.93 14.41 -2.88
N LYS A 144 15.79 14.21 -3.54
CA LYS A 144 14.53 14.88 -3.23
C LYS A 144 13.58 14.03 -2.41
N VAL A 145 13.66 12.70 -2.53
CA VAL A 145 12.70 11.80 -1.93
C VAL A 145 13.34 10.59 -1.25
N PHE A 146 12.82 10.28 -0.08
CA PHE A 146 13.06 9.04 0.64
C PHE A 146 11.86 8.11 0.41
N SER A 147 12.01 7.13 -0.48
CA SER A 147 10.90 6.26 -0.93
C SER A 147 10.10 5.62 0.20
N PRO A 148 10.69 5.13 1.32
CA PRO A 148 9.90 4.61 2.43
C PRO A 148 8.93 5.63 3.03
N TYR A 149 9.27 6.92 3.07
CA TYR A 149 8.37 7.98 3.53
C TYR A 149 7.13 8.11 2.63
N ILE A 150 7.29 7.91 1.30
CA ILE A 150 6.19 8.00 0.35
C ILE A 150 5.06 7.03 0.70
N SER A 151 5.36 5.86 1.29
CA SER A 151 4.33 4.90 1.72
C SER A 151 3.32 5.52 2.70
N TYR A 152 3.77 6.40 3.58
CA TYR A 152 2.90 7.14 4.47
C TYR A 152 2.27 8.37 3.80
N TYR A 153 3.04 9.12 3.00
CA TYR A 153 2.58 10.35 2.35
C TYR A 153 1.38 10.10 1.42
N ILE A 154 1.42 9.06 0.58
CA ILE A 154 0.34 8.74 -0.37
C ILE A 154 -0.97 8.32 0.29
N SER A 155 -0.95 7.96 1.58
CA SER A 155 -2.14 7.65 2.38
C SER A 155 -2.74 8.87 3.10
N THR A 156 -2.06 10.04 3.07
CA THR A 156 -2.56 11.26 3.72
C THR A 156 -3.81 11.80 3.05
N THR A 157 -4.62 12.50 3.84
CA THR A 157 -5.79 13.22 3.32
C THR A 157 -5.39 14.30 2.30
N GLN A 158 -4.21 14.93 2.50
CA GLN A 158 -3.67 15.91 1.57
C GLN A 158 -3.38 15.29 0.20
N PHE A 159 -2.70 14.13 0.18
CA PHE A 159 -2.42 13.43 -1.07
C PHE A 159 -3.69 12.91 -1.75
N ARG A 160 -4.66 12.39 -0.99
CA ARG A 160 -5.94 11.95 -1.57
C ARG A 160 -6.72 13.08 -2.21
N LYS A 161 -6.69 14.29 -1.63
CA LYS A 161 -7.26 15.51 -2.25
C LYS A 161 -6.48 15.93 -3.50
N PHE A 162 -5.16 15.76 -3.51
CA PHE A 162 -4.31 16.08 -4.66
C PHE A 162 -4.61 15.15 -5.85
N ILE A 163 -4.78 13.85 -5.63
CA ILE A 163 -4.99 12.88 -6.72
C ILE A 163 -6.42 12.87 -7.27
N TYR A 164 -7.42 13.25 -6.46
CA TYR A 164 -8.83 13.20 -6.81
C TYR A 164 -9.21 13.86 -8.15
N PRO A 165 -8.69 15.06 -8.52
CA PRO A 165 -9.00 15.70 -9.80
C PRO A 165 -8.55 14.90 -11.04
N PHE A 166 -7.64 13.96 -10.89
CA PHE A 166 -7.14 13.12 -11.99
C PHE A 166 -7.98 11.86 -12.21
N ALA A 167 -9.00 11.60 -11.38
CA ALA A 167 -9.96 10.53 -11.58
C ALA A 167 -10.96 10.90 -12.66
N GLN A 168 -11.02 10.14 -13.76
CA GLN A 168 -11.90 10.38 -14.91
C GLN A 168 -12.78 9.16 -15.16
N GLY A 169 -14.07 9.38 -15.40
CA GLY A 169 -15.04 8.34 -15.69
C GLY A 169 -16.39 8.61 -15.05
N SER A 170 -17.37 7.72 -15.30
CA SER A 170 -18.73 7.86 -14.78
C SER A 170 -19.22 6.61 -14.03
N THR A 171 -18.90 5.42 -14.53
CA THR A 171 -19.25 4.12 -13.90
C THR A 171 -18.02 3.40 -13.38
N ARG A 172 -16.91 3.59 -14.02
CA ARG A 172 -15.58 3.16 -13.59
C ARG A 172 -14.62 4.33 -13.79
N PHE A 173 -13.91 4.66 -12.75
CA PHE A 173 -12.99 5.79 -12.75
C PHE A 173 -11.57 5.31 -13.04
N ASN A 174 -10.89 6.02 -13.94
CA ASN A 174 -9.50 5.75 -14.31
C ASN A 174 -8.64 6.95 -13.96
N LEU A 175 -7.41 6.70 -13.55
CA LEU A 175 -6.42 7.74 -13.29
C LEU A 175 -5.90 8.30 -14.62
N CYS A 176 -6.02 9.62 -14.81
CA CYS A 176 -5.31 10.32 -15.90
C CYS A 176 -3.81 10.35 -15.57
N LYS A 177 -3.12 9.26 -15.89
CA LYS A 177 -1.72 9.01 -15.49
C LYS A 177 -0.79 10.13 -15.94
N SER A 178 -0.90 10.60 -17.18
CA SER A 178 -0.01 11.63 -17.74
C SER A 178 -0.10 12.97 -17.01
N ASP A 179 -1.30 13.37 -16.62
CA ASP A 179 -1.52 14.64 -15.92
C ASP A 179 -1.14 14.51 -14.44
N PHE A 180 -1.47 13.38 -13.81
CA PHE A 180 -1.08 13.07 -12.46
C PHE A 180 0.46 13.05 -12.27
N GLU A 181 1.21 12.42 -13.18
CA GLU A 181 2.67 12.34 -13.08
C GLU A 181 3.35 13.71 -13.19
N LYS A 182 2.79 14.63 -13.97
CA LYS A 182 3.33 15.99 -14.17
C LYS A 182 2.85 17.00 -13.13
N ALA A 183 1.79 16.67 -12.41
CA ALA A 183 1.22 17.57 -11.42
C ALA A 183 2.19 17.79 -10.26
N SER A 184 2.35 19.08 -9.90
CA SER A 184 3.25 19.49 -8.83
C SER A 184 2.61 19.26 -7.46
N PHE A 185 3.38 18.75 -6.53
CA PHE A 185 3.03 18.62 -5.12
C PHE A 185 4.25 18.96 -4.24
N LYS A 186 4.02 19.09 -2.94
CA LYS A 186 5.07 19.51 -2.02
C LYS A 186 5.38 18.42 -1.02
N LEU A 187 6.67 18.22 -0.77
CA LEU A 187 7.22 17.30 0.23
C LEU A 187 8.00 18.08 1.30
N PRO A 188 8.12 17.55 2.51
CA PRO A 188 9.11 18.00 3.48
C PRO A 188 10.54 17.86 2.97
N SER A 189 11.50 18.48 3.63
CA SER A 189 12.93 18.23 3.40
C SER A 189 13.26 16.74 3.55
N LEU A 190 14.30 16.27 2.90
CA LEU A 190 14.71 14.86 2.95
C LEU A 190 14.96 14.38 4.39
N GLU A 191 15.49 15.25 5.24
CA GLU A 191 15.72 14.96 6.65
C GLU A 191 14.39 14.78 7.40
N ASN A 192 13.45 15.69 7.21
CA ASN A 192 12.09 15.60 7.79
C ASN A 192 11.34 14.36 7.29
N GLN A 193 11.48 14.00 6.00
CA GLN A 193 10.91 12.76 5.46
C GLN A 193 11.41 11.52 6.23
N LYS A 194 12.71 11.44 6.51
CA LYS A 194 13.30 10.34 7.29
C LYS A 194 12.80 10.32 8.73
N GLN A 195 12.77 11.47 9.40
CA GLN A 195 12.30 11.58 10.78
C GLN A 195 10.81 11.20 10.92
N ILE A 196 9.96 11.65 10.00
CA ILE A 196 8.54 11.29 9.96
C ILE A 196 8.38 9.79 9.75
N TYR A 197 9.12 9.23 8.78
CA TYR A 197 9.07 7.80 8.50
C TYR A 197 9.46 6.96 9.71
N GLU A 198 10.60 7.26 10.36
CA GLU A 198 11.06 6.51 11.54
C GLU A 198 10.05 6.60 12.69
N SER A 199 9.47 7.78 12.93
CA SER A 199 8.44 7.95 13.94
C SER A 199 7.20 7.10 13.66
N LEU A 200 6.66 7.18 12.44
CA LEU A 200 5.46 6.43 12.06
C LEU A 200 5.72 4.91 12.00
N LYS A 201 6.90 4.51 11.53
CA LYS A 201 7.33 3.11 11.50
C LYS A 201 7.40 2.53 12.91
N CYS A 202 8.00 3.24 13.86
CA CYS A 202 8.07 2.80 15.25
C CYS A 202 6.67 2.53 15.84
N PHE A 203 5.69 3.41 15.59
CA PHE A 203 4.31 3.20 16.01
C PHE A 203 3.65 2.03 15.30
N SER A 204 3.85 1.90 14.00
CA SER A 204 3.29 0.79 13.21
C SER A 204 3.84 -0.56 13.65
N ASP A 205 5.16 -0.66 13.86
CA ASP A 205 5.82 -1.87 14.33
C ASP A 205 5.31 -2.27 15.72
N LYS A 206 5.14 -1.29 16.63
CA LYS A 206 4.56 -1.55 17.96
C LYS A 206 3.14 -2.11 17.86
N VAL A 207 2.31 -1.53 17.01
CA VAL A 207 0.93 -2.02 16.78
C VAL A 207 0.95 -3.45 16.24
N ALA A 208 1.81 -3.76 15.26
CA ALA A 208 1.92 -5.10 14.69
C ALA A 208 2.35 -6.16 15.72
N VAL A 209 3.30 -5.82 16.61
CA VAL A 209 3.71 -6.70 17.72
C VAL A 209 2.54 -6.95 18.67
N GLU A 210 1.81 -5.91 19.08
CA GLU A 210 0.67 -6.05 19.98
C GLU A 210 -0.48 -6.87 19.34
N GLU A 211 -0.71 -6.73 18.03
CA GLU A 211 -1.66 -7.56 17.28
C GLU A 211 -1.26 -9.04 17.30
N THR A 212 0.03 -9.32 17.12
CA THR A 212 0.56 -10.68 17.15
C THR A 212 0.39 -11.31 18.53
N ILE A 213 0.75 -10.58 19.59
CA ILE A 213 0.56 -11.02 20.98
C ILE A 213 -0.92 -11.30 21.25
N LEU A 214 -1.81 -10.41 20.81
CA LEU A 214 -3.24 -10.57 21.01
C LEU A 214 -3.78 -11.83 20.31
N LYS A 215 -3.36 -12.10 19.07
CA LYS A 215 -3.72 -13.35 18.36
C LYS A 215 -3.24 -14.58 19.11
N GLN A 216 -2.03 -14.55 19.68
CA GLN A 216 -1.50 -15.68 20.49
C GLN A 216 -2.32 -15.90 21.75
N TYR A 217 -2.68 -14.84 22.49
CA TYR A 217 -3.55 -14.96 23.66
C TYR A 217 -4.92 -15.57 23.32
N TYR A 218 -5.50 -15.22 22.18
CA TYR A 218 -6.76 -15.82 21.75
C TYR A 218 -6.62 -17.31 21.41
N SER A 219 -5.58 -17.68 20.71
CA SER A 219 -5.29 -19.08 20.39
C SER A 219 -5.11 -19.90 21.67
N GLN A 220 -4.36 -19.37 22.64
CA GLN A 220 -4.16 -20.00 23.94
C GLN A 220 -5.48 -20.13 24.72
N LYS A 221 -6.28 -19.07 24.77
CA LYS A 221 -7.61 -19.11 25.41
C LYS A 221 -8.51 -20.17 24.78
N GLN A 222 -8.58 -20.23 23.45
CA GLN A 222 -9.35 -21.24 22.73
C GLN A 222 -8.88 -22.67 23.05
N TYR A 223 -7.57 -22.88 23.10
CA TYR A 223 -6.99 -24.16 23.48
C TYR A 223 -7.40 -24.56 24.89
N LEU A 224 -7.23 -23.68 25.87
CA LEU A 224 -7.59 -23.93 27.27
C LEU A 224 -9.09 -24.23 27.43
N LEU A 225 -9.97 -23.48 26.79
CA LEU A 225 -11.41 -23.72 26.83
C LEU A 225 -11.76 -25.12 26.28
N ARG A 226 -11.11 -25.56 25.18
CA ARG A 226 -11.32 -26.91 24.65
C ARG A 226 -10.87 -28.00 25.62
N GLN A 227 -9.80 -27.76 26.39
CA GLN A 227 -9.33 -28.73 27.39
C GLN A 227 -10.22 -28.82 28.66
N MET A 228 -10.94 -27.72 28.96
CA MET A 228 -11.81 -27.66 30.15
C MET A 228 -13.20 -28.26 29.94
N PHE A 229 -13.65 -28.42 28.69
CA PHE A 229 -15.01 -28.87 28.34
C PHE A 229 -15.01 -30.15 27.47
N ILE A 230 -14.01 -30.99 27.63
CA ILE A 230 -13.97 -32.38 27.11
C ILE A 230 -14.55 -33.33 28.13
#